data_c43de3f15cb6ab39e87d533df63ba566
#
_entry.id   c43de3f15cb6ab39e87d533df63ba566
#
_cell.length_a   1.000
_cell.length_b   1.000
_cell.length_c   1.000
_cell.angle_alpha   90.00
_cell.angle_beta   90.00
_cell.angle_gamma   90.00
#
_symmetry.space_group_name_H-M   'P 1'
#
loop_
_entity.id
_entity.type
_entity.pdbx_description
1 polymer ?
#
loop_
_entity_poly.entity_id
_entity_poly.type
_entity_poly.pdbx_seq_one_letter_code
_entity_poly.pdbx_strand_id
1 'polypeptide(L)'
;MTNKERFKEIFISQVTRPGAADLLAWLGTTDFFEAPASTRFHGAYPGGLVEHSLNVYYALLGQYTIREYGGESVAVVALLHDVCKTGYYRRERDGKYSVKDQLPMGHGEKSVYLVMKFMDLTDEEALAIR
;
A
#
# COMPACT_ATOMS: atom_id res chain seq x y z
N MET A 1 13.73 -7.04 -12.44
CA MET A 1 13.19 -6.86 -11.07
C MET A 1 11.67 -6.77 -11.14
N THR A 2 10.99 -7.60 -10.34
CA THR A 2 9.52 -7.56 -10.28
C THR A 2 9.04 -6.35 -9.48
N ASN A 3 7.74 -6.02 -9.61
CA ASN A 3 7.14 -4.97 -8.81
C ASN A 3 7.21 -5.27 -7.31
N LYS A 4 7.01 -6.53 -6.92
CA LYS A 4 7.16 -6.97 -5.54
C LYS A 4 8.58 -6.71 -5.03
N GLU A 5 9.59 -7.07 -5.79
CA GLU A 5 10.98 -6.84 -5.43
C GLU A 5 11.30 -5.35 -5.34
N ARG A 6 10.79 -4.56 -6.27
CA ARG A 6 10.97 -3.10 -6.28
C ARG A 6 10.32 -2.46 -5.06
N PHE A 7 9.09 -2.88 -4.73
CA PHE A 7 8.41 -2.39 -3.54
C PHE A 7 9.23 -2.67 -2.29
N LYS A 8 9.70 -3.90 -2.14
CA LYS A 8 10.49 -4.29 -0.98
C LYS A 8 11.79 -3.49 -0.88
N GLU A 9 12.47 -3.28 -2.00
CA GLU A 9 13.70 -2.52 -2.04
C GLU A 9 13.49 -1.08 -1.57
N ILE A 10 12.46 -0.42 -2.10
CA ILE A 10 12.14 0.96 -1.71
C ILE A 10 11.74 1.01 -0.24
N PHE A 11 10.87 0.11 0.19
CA PHE A 11 10.37 0.09 1.56
C PHE A 11 11.51 -0.10 2.55
N ILE A 12 12.37 -1.07 2.32
CA ILE A 12 13.50 -1.35 3.22
C ILE A 12 14.46 -0.17 3.29
N SER A 13 14.72 0.49 2.14
CA SER A 13 15.67 1.60 2.11
C SER A 13 15.12 2.89 2.70
N GLN A 14 13.82 3.14 2.59
CA GLN A 14 13.20 4.41 2.96
C GLN A 14 12.48 4.38 4.30
N VAL A 15 11.91 3.26 4.69
CA VAL A 15 11.08 3.16 5.89
C VAL A 15 11.85 2.40 6.97
N THR A 16 12.42 3.13 7.92
CA THR A 16 13.35 2.59 8.91
C THR A 16 12.84 2.68 10.35
N ARG A 17 11.63 3.19 10.55
CA ARG A 17 11.05 3.34 11.90
C ARG A 17 10.73 1.98 12.53
N PRO A 18 10.59 1.92 13.87
CA PRO A 18 10.23 0.68 14.55
C PRO A 18 8.94 0.08 14.02
N GLY A 19 8.93 -1.23 13.80
CA GLY A 19 7.78 -1.96 13.28
C GLY A 19 7.73 -2.07 11.77
N ALA A 20 8.57 -1.33 11.04
CA ALA A 20 8.57 -1.37 9.57
C ALA A 20 8.86 -2.77 9.03
N ALA A 21 9.85 -3.46 9.59
CA ALA A 21 10.19 -4.81 9.12
C ALA A 21 9.05 -5.79 9.37
N ASP A 22 8.36 -5.67 10.51
CA ASP A 22 7.23 -6.53 10.83
C ASP A 22 6.05 -6.27 9.90
N LEU A 23 5.81 -5.00 9.56
CA LEU A 23 4.76 -4.62 8.59
C LEU A 23 5.07 -5.25 7.22
N LEU A 24 6.29 -5.13 6.75
CA LEU A 24 6.67 -5.70 5.46
C LEU A 24 6.53 -7.23 5.46
N ALA A 25 6.94 -7.88 6.54
CA ALA A 25 6.77 -9.33 6.68
C ALA A 25 5.29 -9.72 6.66
N TRP A 26 4.44 -8.96 7.33
CA TRP A 26 3.00 -9.20 7.32
C TRP A 26 2.42 -9.04 5.92
N LEU A 27 2.79 -8.00 5.19
CA LEU A 27 2.34 -7.81 3.81
C LEU A 27 2.66 -9.03 2.94
N GLY A 28 3.82 -9.66 3.17
CA GLY A 28 4.22 -10.86 2.45
C GLY A 28 3.36 -12.08 2.75
N THR A 29 2.64 -12.09 3.89
CA THR A 29 1.71 -13.17 4.23
C THR A 29 0.30 -12.94 3.70
N THR A 30 0.02 -11.75 3.18
CA THR A 30 -1.29 -11.35 2.65
C THR A 30 -1.28 -11.46 1.13
N ASP A 31 -2.40 -11.11 0.51
CA ASP A 31 -2.50 -11.05 -0.95
C ASP A 31 -2.07 -9.70 -1.53
N PHE A 32 -1.44 -8.84 -0.74
CA PHE A 32 -1.09 -7.48 -1.17
C PHE A 32 -0.35 -7.46 -2.51
N PHE A 33 0.60 -8.37 -2.70
CA PHE A 33 1.44 -8.38 -3.91
C PHE A 33 0.76 -9.04 -5.11
N GLU A 34 -0.32 -9.78 -4.88
CA GLU A 34 -1.08 -10.46 -5.93
C GLU A 34 -2.42 -9.79 -6.23
N ALA A 35 -2.93 -8.98 -5.30
CA ALA A 35 -4.25 -8.37 -5.40
C ALA A 35 -4.34 -7.36 -6.54
N PRO A 36 -5.54 -7.18 -7.12
CA PRO A 36 -5.78 -6.10 -8.07
C PRO A 36 -5.93 -4.77 -7.34
N ALA A 37 -5.84 -3.67 -8.09
CA ALA A 37 -6.10 -2.34 -7.56
C ALA A 37 -7.58 -1.96 -7.62
N SER A 38 -8.35 -2.62 -8.47
CA SER A 38 -9.79 -2.38 -8.65
C SER A 38 -10.46 -3.62 -9.24
N THR A 39 -11.80 -3.58 -9.34
CA THR A 39 -12.54 -4.68 -9.95
C THR A 39 -12.70 -4.53 -11.47
N ARG A 40 -12.69 -3.30 -12.00
CA ARG A 40 -13.01 -3.01 -13.40
C ARG A 40 -12.07 -2.05 -14.10
N PHE A 41 -11.39 -1.19 -13.34
CA PHE A 41 -10.65 -0.07 -13.90
C PHE A 41 -9.15 -0.30 -13.82
N HIS A 42 -8.40 0.72 -13.44
CA HIS A 42 -6.94 0.61 -13.34
C HIS A 42 -6.52 -0.54 -12.45
N GLY A 43 -5.59 -1.35 -12.96
CA GLY A 43 -5.00 -2.41 -12.17
C GLY A 43 -5.95 -3.55 -11.84
N ALA A 44 -7.01 -3.78 -12.63
CA ALA A 44 -7.95 -4.90 -12.45
C ALA A 44 -7.34 -6.21 -12.96
N TYR A 45 -6.13 -6.53 -12.49
CA TYR A 45 -5.37 -7.72 -12.85
C TYR A 45 -4.43 -8.10 -11.71
N PRO A 46 -3.92 -9.34 -11.68
CA PRO A 46 -3.00 -9.77 -10.62
C PRO A 46 -1.78 -8.85 -10.54
N GLY A 47 -1.45 -8.42 -9.33
CA GLY A 47 -0.32 -7.50 -9.11
C GLY A 47 -0.65 -6.04 -9.34
N GLY A 48 -1.89 -5.70 -9.70
CA GLY A 48 -2.30 -4.32 -9.95
C GLY A 48 -2.17 -3.43 -8.73
N LEU A 49 -2.40 -3.96 -7.53
CA LEU A 49 -2.32 -3.18 -6.29
C LEU A 49 -0.90 -2.71 -6.02
N VAL A 50 0.09 -3.59 -6.07
CA VAL A 50 1.49 -3.21 -5.85
C VAL A 50 1.99 -2.27 -6.96
N GLU A 51 1.57 -2.52 -8.20
CA GLU A 51 1.90 -1.63 -9.32
C GLU A 51 1.36 -0.21 -9.07
N HIS A 52 0.11 -0.11 -8.65
CA HIS A 52 -0.51 1.17 -8.33
C HIS A 52 0.25 1.90 -7.20
N SER A 53 0.60 1.18 -6.15
CA SER A 53 1.35 1.76 -5.04
C SER A 53 2.71 2.32 -5.49
N LEU A 54 3.40 1.59 -6.36
CA LEU A 54 4.66 2.06 -6.93
C LEU A 54 4.46 3.29 -7.83
N ASN A 55 3.40 3.29 -8.63
CA ASN A 55 3.11 4.43 -9.52
C ASN A 55 2.82 5.69 -8.71
N VAL A 56 2.09 5.56 -7.59
CA VAL A 56 1.85 6.70 -6.70
C VAL A 56 3.17 7.17 -6.08
N TYR A 57 4.03 6.25 -5.68
CA TYR A 57 5.33 6.61 -5.14
C TYR A 57 6.14 7.42 -6.16
N TYR A 58 6.24 6.95 -7.40
CA TYR A 58 6.98 7.67 -8.44
C TYR A 58 6.37 9.03 -8.75
N ALA A 59 5.05 9.13 -8.72
CA ALA A 59 4.36 10.41 -8.96
C ALA A 59 4.65 11.42 -7.83
N LEU A 60 4.86 10.96 -6.60
CA LEU A 60 5.15 11.83 -5.46
C LEU A 60 6.64 12.16 -5.30
N LEU A 61 7.52 11.52 -6.07
CA LEU A 61 8.96 11.74 -6.00
C LEU A 61 9.35 13.06 -6.66
N GLY A 62 8.88 14.19 -6.14
CA GLY A 62 9.33 15.49 -6.56
C GLY A 62 10.26 16.10 -5.52
N GLN A 63 11.21 16.95 -5.95
CA GLN A 63 12.11 17.60 -5.01
C GLN A 63 11.37 18.38 -3.94
N TYR A 64 10.29 19.07 -4.34
CA TYR A 64 9.46 19.82 -3.40
C TYR A 64 8.84 18.89 -2.33
N THR A 65 8.24 17.79 -2.76
CA THR A 65 7.56 16.86 -1.87
C THR A 65 8.56 16.24 -0.88
N ILE A 66 9.71 15.79 -1.37
CA ILE A 66 10.76 15.21 -0.52
C ILE A 66 11.30 16.24 0.47
N ARG A 67 11.52 17.46 0.00
CA ARG A 67 12.04 18.54 0.85
C ARG A 67 11.07 18.93 1.95
N GLU A 68 9.77 18.98 1.60
CA GLU A 68 8.73 19.40 2.53
C GLU A 68 8.39 18.33 3.56
N TYR A 69 8.30 17.07 3.15
CA TYR A 69 7.78 16.00 3.98
C TYR A 69 8.79 14.92 4.35
N GLY A 70 9.90 14.84 3.62
CA GLY A 70 10.93 13.81 3.84
C GLY A 70 10.66 12.53 3.06
N GLY A 71 11.75 11.85 2.71
CA GLY A 71 11.69 10.63 1.89
C GLY A 71 10.93 9.49 2.56
N GLU A 72 11.08 9.34 3.88
CA GLU A 72 10.37 8.27 4.60
C GLU A 72 8.87 8.49 4.58
N SER A 73 8.39 9.71 4.89
CA SER A 73 6.95 10.00 4.87
C SER A 73 6.35 9.82 3.48
N VAL A 74 7.04 10.24 2.43
CA VAL A 74 6.58 10.05 1.06
C VAL A 74 6.43 8.56 0.74
N ALA A 75 7.42 7.75 1.11
CA ALA A 75 7.35 6.30 0.90
C ALA A 75 6.21 5.67 1.70
N VAL A 76 6.06 6.04 2.96
CA VAL A 76 4.99 5.52 3.82
C VAL A 76 3.62 5.81 3.22
N VAL A 77 3.36 7.05 2.86
CA VAL A 77 2.05 7.45 2.32
C VAL A 77 1.80 6.77 0.98
N ALA A 78 2.76 6.84 0.06
CA ALA A 78 2.57 6.31 -1.29
C ALA A 78 2.43 4.79 -1.31
N LEU A 79 3.32 4.10 -0.62
CA LEU A 79 3.36 2.63 -0.68
C LEU A 79 2.25 1.96 0.13
N LEU A 80 1.73 2.64 1.15
CA LEU A 80 0.80 2.03 2.10
C LEU A 80 -0.62 2.60 2.05
N HIS A 81 -0.89 3.59 1.19
CA HIS A 81 -2.21 4.24 1.20
C HIS A 81 -3.36 3.29 0.87
N ASP A 82 -3.12 2.26 0.08
CA ASP A 82 -4.14 1.30 -0.35
C ASP A 82 -3.99 -0.08 0.31
N VAL A 83 -3.28 -0.17 1.43
CA VAL A 83 -3.14 -1.43 2.19
C VAL A 83 -4.52 -1.97 2.61
N CYS A 84 -5.53 -1.10 2.69
CA CYS A 84 -6.92 -1.48 2.96
C CYS A 84 -7.49 -2.49 1.95
N LYS A 85 -6.90 -2.57 0.76
CA LYS A 85 -7.36 -3.51 -0.28
C LYS A 85 -6.78 -4.91 -0.11
N THR A 86 -5.99 -5.13 0.92
CA THR A 86 -5.49 -6.46 1.28
C THR A 86 -6.65 -7.32 1.77
N GLY A 87 -6.84 -8.50 1.15
CA GLY A 87 -7.93 -9.40 1.48
C GLY A 87 -9.30 -8.84 1.13
N TYR A 88 -9.36 -7.85 0.25
CA TYR A 88 -10.58 -7.12 -0.11
C TYR A 88 -11.23 -7.63 -1.38
N TYR A 89 -10.44 -8.20 -2.32
CA TYR A 89 -10.94 -8.69 -3.58
C TYR A 89 -10.93 -10.21 -3.63
N ARG A 90 -11.88 -10.76 -4.39
CA ARG A 90 -11.95 -12.18 -4.68
C ARG A 90 -11.95 -12.36 -6.20
N ARG A 91 -11.12 -13.27 -6.69
CA ARG A 91 -11.09 -13.60 -8.11
C ARG A 91 -12.16 -14.67 -8.40
N GLU A 92 -13.08 -14.33 -9.30
CA GLU A 92 -14.15 -15.24 -9.71
C GLU A 92 -13.68 -16.19 -10.82
N ARG A 93 -14.51 -17.19 -11.13
CA ARG A 93 -14.17 -18.21 -12.13
C ARG A 93 -13.93 -17.65 -13.52
N ASP A 94 -14.62 -16.54 -13.87
CA ASP A 94 -14.45 -15.88 -15.18
C ASP A 94 -13.21 -14.97 -15.23
N GLY A 95 -12.39 -14.96 -14.18
CA GLY A 95 -11.21 -14.13 -14.09
C GLY A 95 -11.46 -12.71 -13.64
N LYS A 96 -12.71 -12.31 -13.47
CA LYS A 96 -13.06 -10.99 -12.94
C LYS A 96 -12.94 -10.97 -11.42
N TYR A 97 -12.87 -9.77 -10.87
CA TYR A 97 -12.78 -9.59 -9.42
C TYR A 97 -14.08 -9.07 -8.85
N SER A 98 -14.44 -9.55 -7.67
CA SER A 98 -15.53 -9.01 -6.87
C SER A 98 -14.99 -8.55 -5.53
N VAL A 99 -15.77 -7.73 -4.82
CA VAL A 99 -15.42 -7.22 -3.50
C VAL A 99 -15.91 -8.22 -2.44
N LYS A 100 -15.01 -8.55 -1.51
CA LYS A 100 -15.35 -9.37 -0.35
C LYS A 100 -14.69 -8.74 0.88
N ASP A 101 -15.25 -7.64 1.34
CA ASP A 101 -14.70 -6.87 2.45
C ASP A 101 -15.00 -7.54 3.78
N GLN A 102 -13.96 -8.00 4.46
CA GLN A 102 -14.07 -8.70 5.74
C GLN A 102 -13.92 -7.76 6.93
N LEU A 103 -13.53 -6.52 6.70
CA LEU A 103 -13.39 -5.50 7.72
C LEU A 103 -13.94 -4.19 7.18
N PRO A 104 -15.28 -4.02 7.22
CA PRO A 104 -15.93 -2.87 6.56
C PRO A 104 -15.70 -1.56 7.31
N MET A 105 -14.62 -0.89 6.95
CA MET A 105 -14.26 0.45 7.40
C MET A 105 -14.06 1.32 6.17
N GLY A 106 -14.04 2.63 6.34
CA GLY A 106 -13.63 3.51 5.25
C GLY A 106 -12.22 3.17 4.77
N HIS A 107 -11.97 3.26 3.47
CA HIS A 107 -10.69 2.80 2.90
C HIS A 107 -9.47 3.46 3.54
N GLY A 108 -9.50 4.77 3.68
CA GLY A 108 -8.37 5.49 4.28
C GLY A 108 -8.18 5.13 5.75
N GLU A 109 -9.27 5.11 6.51
CA GLU A 109 -9.25 4.75 7.93
C GLU A 109 -8.78 3.31 8.12
N LYS A 110 -9.18 2.41 7.24
CA LYS A 110 -8.76 1.00 7.30
C LYS A 110 -7.27 0.87 7.04
N SER A 111 -6.72 1.59 6.07
CA SER A 111 -5.29 1.58 5.81
C SER A 111 -4.49 2.07 7.01
N VAL A 112 -4.91 3.19 7.62
CA VAL A 112 -4.28 3.72 8.84
C VAL A 112 -4.33 2.68 9.96
N TYR A 113 -5.50 2.07 10.17
CA TYR A 113 -5.69 1.06 11.21
C TYR A 113 -4.74 -0.13 11.02
N LEU A 114 -4.66 -0.66 9.80
CA LEU A 114 -3.81 -1.82 9.52
C LEU A 114 -2.33 -1.50 9.69
N VAL A 115 -1.88 -0.36 9.19
CA VAL A 115 -0.48 0.05 9.32
C VAL A 115 -0.10 0.26 10.78
N MET A 116 -0.96 0.92 11.56
CA MET A 116 -0.65 1.23 12.95
C MET A 116 -0.71 0.02 13.88
N LYS A 117 -1.11 -1.14 13.40
CA LYS A 117 -0.91 -2.38 14.13
C LYS A 117 0.57 -2.77 14.23
N PHE A 118 1.41 -2.21 13.38
CA PHE A 118 2.84 -2.58 13.29
C PHE A 118 3.76 -1.41 13.56
N MET A 119 3.45 -0.24 13.02
CA MET A 119 4.32 0.92 13.18
C MET A 119 3.51 2.20 13.31
N ASP A 120 4.07 3.18 14.00
CA ASP A 120 3.42 4.47 14.19
C ASP A 120 3.43 5.29 12.90
N LEU A 121 2.37 6.07 12.73
CA LEU A 121 2.26 7.10 11.70
C LEU A 121 2.24 8.46 12.36
N THR A 122 2.82 9.46 11.72
CA THR A 122 2.61 10.84 12.14
C THR A 122 1.17 11.25 11.80
N ASP A 123 0.67 12.29 12.46
CA ASP A 123 -0.66 12.80 12.15
C ASP A 123 -0.78 13.19 10.67
N GLU A 124 0.27 13.81 10.14
CA GLU A 124 0.32 14.24 8.74
C GLU A 124 0.26 13.05 7.79
N GLU A 125 1.00 11.99 8.08
CA GLU A 125 0.96 10.75 7.29
C GLU A 125 -0.42 10.10 7.34
N ALA A 126 -1.00 10.01 8.54
CA ALA A 126 -2.33 9.42 8.72
C ALA A 126 -3.40 10.21 7.97
N LEU A 127 -3.35 11.54 8.01
CA LEU A 127 -4.29 12.39 7.27
C LEU A 127 -4.11 12.25 5.76
N ALA A 128 -2.88 12.11 5.29
CA ALA A 128 -2.60 11.93 3.87
C ALA A 128 -3.08 10.58 3.34
N ILE A 129 -2.96 9.52 4.14
CA ILE A 129 -3.46 8.18 3.79
C ILE A 129 -4.98 8.16 3.82
N ARG A 130 -5.55 8.76 4.84
CA ARG A 130 -6.99 8.79 5.02
C ARG A 130 -7.65 9.63 3.93
#